data_010beb47f88bbc1b7435ed377f4853a8
#
_entry.id   010beb47f88bbc1b7435ed377f4853a8
#
_cell.length_a   1.000
_cell.length_b   1.000
_cell.length_c   1.000
_cell.angle_alpha   90.00
_cell.angle_beta   90.00
_cell.angle_gamma   90.00
#
_symmetry.space_group_name_H-M   'P 1'
#
loop_
_entity.id
_entity.type
_entity.pdbx_description
1 polymer ?
#
loop_
_entity_poly.entity_id
_entity_poly.type
_entity_poly.pdbx_seq_one_letter_code
_entity_poly.pdbx_strand_id
1 'polypeptide(L)'
;MCTAATYQTRDFYMGRTLDYEFSYGDQITVTPRNYPFSFLHMPSLSHHYAMIGMACVMDDYPLYYEAFNEKGLGIAGLNFVGNAVYFDPKPEKDNIAQFELIPWILGTCASLAEAKESLSRINLISTPFKKNLPLAQLHWIIADASGAITVESTADGLHVYDNPVGVLTNNPPFPMQMFSLNNYLHLSPKQPANTFSNQLDLSTYSRGMGGLGLPGDLSSASRFARVAFVKQNSISGNSETESVSQFFHILNSVDQQRGCCEVADGKYEITLYTSCCNATQGIYYYTTYDNHQISAVDMHRENLDGETLRCFAPVTG
;
A
#
# COMPACT_ATOMS: atom_id res chain seq x y z
N MET A 1 8.37 -3.47 7.84
CA MET A 1 7.66 -4.22 6.74
C MET A 1 6.36 -3.51 6.42
N CYS A 2 5.56 -4.04 5.49
CA CYS A 2 4.32 -3.37 5.08
C CYS A 2 3.41 -4.33 4.32
N THR A 3 2.10 -4.05 4.31
CA THR A 3 1.13 -4.77 3.49
C THR A 3 0.13 -3.79 2.91
N ALA A 4 -0.07 -3.79 1.60
CA ALA A 4 -1.09 -2.98 0.93
C ALA A 4 -2.12 -3.88 0.28
N ALA A 5 -3.38 -3.44 0.25
CA ALA A 5 -4.48 -4.15 -0.38
C ALA A 5 -5.46 -3.18 -1.06
N THR A 6 -6.16 -3.70 -2.05
CA THR A 6 -7.34 -3.07 -2.65
C THR A 6 -8.59 -3.81 -2.25
N TYR A 7 -9.75 -3.15 -2.28
CA TYR A 7 -11.05 -3.79 -2.05
C TYR A 7 -12.12 -3.04 -2.84
N GLN A 8 -12.96 -3.79 -3.53
CA GLN A 8 -14.03 -3.23 -4.35
C GLN A 8 -15.38 -3.71 -3.82
N THR A 9 -16.24 -2.76 -3.52
CA THR A 9 -17.66 -2.99 -3.26
C THR A 9 -18.46 -2.07 -4.20
N ARG A 10 -19.33 -1.22 -3.67
CA ARG A 10 -19.91 -0.12 -4.42
C ARG A 10 -18.84 0.92 -4.79
N ASP A 11 -18.00 1.27 -3.81
CA ASP A 11 -16.87 2.19 -3.97
C ASP A 11 -15.55 1.40 -4.04
N PHE A 12 -14.49 2.07 -4.47
CA PHE A 12 -13.14 1.52 -4.50
C PHE A 12 -12.35 1.95 -3.26
N TYR A 13 -11.75 0.97 -2.60
CA TYR A 13 -10.94 1.15 -1.41
C TYR A 13 -9.53 0.64 -1.64
N MET A 14 -8.55 1.35 -1.10
CA MET A 14 -7.17 0.91 -1.04
C MET A 14 -6.54 1.46 0.23
N GLY A 15 -5.59 0.74 0.80
CA GLY A 15 -4.84 1.16 1.97
C GLY A 15 -3.74 0.19 2.33
N ARG A 16 -3.12 0.42 3.48
CA ARG A 16 -1.94 -0.35 3.88
C ARG A 16 -1.80 -0.46 5.39
N THR A 17 -0.96 -1.40 5.86
CA THR A 17 -0.27 -1.33 7.15
C THR A 17 1.10 -0.68 6.97
N LEU A 18 1.51 0.24 7.84
CA LEU A 18 2.91 0.66 7.97
C LEU A 18 3.50 -0.08 9.17
N ASP A 19 4.38 -1.04 8.89
CA ASP A 19 5.03 -1.82 9.93
C ASP A 19 6.48 -1.35 10.07
N TYR A 20 6.81 -0.76 11.22
CA TYR A 20 8.13 -0.20 11.52
C TYR A 20 8.38 -0.12 13.03
N GLU A 21 9.62 0.21 13.45
CA GLU A 21 9.98 0.30 14.87
C GLU A 21 9.59 1.63 15.52
N PHE A 22 9.45 2.70 14.72
CA PHE A 22 9.12 4.04 15.17
C PHE A 22 8.50 4.88 14.04
N SER A 23 7.73 5.91 14.41
CA SER A 23 7.19 6.90 13.48
C SER A 23 8.23 8.00 13.20
N TYR A 24 8.29 8.45 11.96
CA TYR A 24 9.08 9.63 11.54
C TYR A 24 8.33 10.96 11.74
N GLY A 25 7.21 10.95 12.46
CA GLY A 25 6.32 12.11 12.58
C GLY A 25 5.26 12.10 11.48
N ASP A 26 4.67 10.93 11.26
CA ASP A 26 3.70 10.68 10.21
C ASP A 26 2.43 11.49 10.43
N GLN A 27 1.91 12.10 9.37
CA GLN A 27 0.71 12.93 9.39
C GLN A 27 -0.19 12.62 8.19
N ILE A 28 -1.50 12.65 8.40
CA ILE A 28 -2.43 12.65 7.29
C ILE A 28 -2.31 14.02 6.61
N THR A 29 -1.91 14.02 5.35
CA THR A 29 -1.60 15.25 4.60
C THR A 29 -2.49 15.37 3.39
N VAL A 30 -3.21 16.48 3.28
CA VAL A 30 -3.92 16.89 2.08
C VAL A 30 -3.06 17.90 1.33
N THR A 31 -2.70 17.57 0.08
CA THR A 31 -2.01 18.47 -0.83
C THR A 31 -3.03 19.03 -1.81
N PRO A 32 -3.34 20.36 -1.75
CA PRO A 32 -4.31 20.98 -2.64
C PRO A 32 -3.74 21.18 -4.05
N ARG A 33 -4.62 21.46 -5.03
CA ARG A 33 -4.31 21.52 -6.47
C ARG A 33 -3.22 22.53 -6.85
N ASN A 34 -3.11 23.64 -6.12
CA ASN A 34 -2.16 24.72 -6.43
C ASN A 34 -0.94 24.71 -5.50
N TYR A 35 -0.75 23.65 -4.73
CA TYR A 35 0.50 23.47 -3.98
C TYR A 35 1.66 23.25 -4.96
N PRO A 36 2.74 24.07 -4.88
CA PRO A 36 3.82 23.97 -5.87
C PRO A 36 4.76 22.79 -5.56
N PHE A 37 4.67 21.72 -6.35
CA PHE A 37 5.68 20.67 -6.32
C PHE A 37 6.90 21.06 -7.15
N SER A 38 8.08 20.97 -6.55
CA SER A 38 9.36 21.03 -7.24
C SER A 38 10.00 19.65 -7.31
N PHE A 39 10.37 19.21 -8.50
CA PHE A 39 11.01 17.93 -8.77
C PHE A 39 12.47 18.14 -9.16
N LEU A 40 13.33 17.16 -8.89
CA LEU A 40 14.77 17.28 -9.12
C LEU A 40 15.13 17.38 -10.61
N HIS A 41 14.46 16.61 -11.45
CA HIS A 41 14.76 16.51 -12.88
C HIS A 41 13.55 16.70 -13.78
N MET A 42 12.37 16.92 -13.20
CA MET A 42 11.14 17.19 -13.94
C MET A 42 10.69 18.63 -13.73
N PRO A 43 9.87 19.17 -14.64
CA PRO A 43 9.27 20.49 -14.43
C PRO A 43 8.46 20.54 -13.14
N SER A 44 8.51 21.69 -12.46
CA SER A 44 7.64 21.93 -11.30
C SER A 44 6.17 21.90 -11.70
N LEU A 45 5.33 21.36 -10.86
CA LEU A 45 3.88 21.40 -11.02
C LEU A 45 3.30 22.50 -10.13
N SER A 46 2.83 23.57 -10.73
CA SER A 46 2.11 24.66 -10.05
C SER A 46 0.60 24.38 -9.96
N HIS A 47 0.12 23.39 -10.71
CA HIS A 47 -1.25 22.92 -10.70
C HIS A 47 -1.29 21.43 -11.01
N HIS A 48 -2.00 20.66 -10.20
CA HIS A 48 -2.08 19.20 -10.27
C HIS A 48 -3.38 18.71 -9.61
N TYR A 49 -3.66 17.42 -9.63
CA TYR A 49 -4.78 16.86 -8.86
C TYR A 49 -4.50 16.96 -7.36
N ALA A 50 -5.52 17.35 -6.59
CA ALA A 50 -5.44 17.30 -5.14
C ALA A 50 -5.28 15.86 -4.67
N MET A 51 -4.53 15.65 -3.57
CA MET A 51 -4.27 14.31 -3.04
C MET A 51 -4.32 14.30 -1.50
N ILE A 52 -4.61 13.13 -0.94
CA ILE A 52 -4.62 12.86 0.49
C ILE A 52 -3.87 11.56 0.76
N GLY A 53 -3.09 11.51 1.83
CA GLY A 53 -2.38 10.30 2.25
C GLY A 53 -1.61 10.47 3.54
N MET A 54 -0.93 9.42 3.98
CA MET A 54 -0.01 9.49 5.11
C MET A 54 1.38 9.90 4.60
N ALA A 55 1.97 10.91 5.22
CA ALA A 55 3.27 11.43 4.85
C ALA A 55 4.11 11.86 6.06
N CYS A 56 5.42 11.78 5.92
CA CYS A 56 6.35 12.55 6.71
C CYS A 56 6.63 13.87 6.00
N VAL A 57 6.24 15.00 6.58
CA VAL A 57 6.47 16.32 5.96
C VAL A 57 7.83 16.86 6.41
N MET A 58 8.76 17.06 5.47
CA MET A 58 10.07 17.62 5.71
C MET A 58 10.34 18.77 4.75
N ASP A 59 10.80 19.93 5.25
CA ASP A 59 11.08 21.13 4.44
C ASP A 59 9.90 21.49 3.53
N ASP A 60 8.70 21.46 4.08
CA ASP A 60 7.42 21.68 3.40
C ASP A 60 7.14 20.68 2.24
N TYR A 61 7.90 19.57 2.13
CA TYR A 61 7.67 18.53 1.13
C TYR A 61 7.02 17.29 1.76
N PRO A 62 5.87 16.82 1.23
CA PRO A 62 5.20 15.63 1.74
C PRO A 62 5.84 14.35 1.17
N LEU A 63 6.63 13.67 1.99
CA LEU A 63 7.17 12.34 1.70
C LEU A 63 6.09 11.30 1.97
N TYR A 64 5.26 11.02 0.98
CA TYR A 64 4.14 10.10 1.09
C TYR A 64 4.59 8.65 1.21
N TYR A 65 3.99 7.91 2.13
CA TYR A 65 4.06 6.45 2.19
C TYR A 65 3.01 5.82 1.26
N GLU A 66 1.80 6.37 1.28
CA GLU A 66 0.72 6.16 0.33
C GLU A 66 -0.09 7.44 0.19
N ALA A 67 -0.70 7.60 -0.97
CA ALA A 67 -1.65 8.68 -1.21
C ALA A 67 -2.66 8.31 -2.30
N PHE A 68 -3.71 9.13 -2.38
CA PHE A 68 -4.83 8.98 -3.30
C PHE A 68 -5.17 10.35 -3.86
N ASN A 69 -5.40 10.46 -5.15
CA ASN A 69 -5.84 11.71 -5.72
C ASN A 69 -7.37 11.81 -5.83
N GLU A 70 -7.84 13.00 -6.07
CA GLU A 70 -9.27 13.33 -6.22
C GLU A 70 -9.97 12.63 -7.41
N LYS A 71 -9.21 11.92 -8.27
CA LYS A 71 -9.71 11.13 -9.39
C LYS A 71 -9.91 9.65 -9.03
N GLY A 72 -9.50 9.25 -7.81
CA GLY A 72 -9.65 7.89 -7.33
C GLY A 72 -8.45 6.98 -7.63
N LEU A 73 -7.35 7.53 -8.13
CA LEU A 73 -6.09 6.79 -8.28
C LEU A 73 -5.33 6.78 -6.96
N GLY A 74 -4.86 5.60 -6.55
CA GLY A 74 -4.07 5.41 -5.34
C GLY A 74 -2.71 4.79 -5.63
N ILE A 75 -1.71 5.13 -4.81
CA ILE A 75 -0.37 4.54 -4.86
C ILE A 75 0.16 4.37 -3.43
N ALA A 76 0.79 3.23 -3.15
CA ALA A 76 1.49 2.96 -1.90
C ALA A 76 2.89 2.43 -2.19
N GLY A 77 3.89 2.99 -1.49
CA GLY A 77 5.28 2.53 -1.52
C GLY A 77 5.56 1.62 -0.33
N LEU A 78 6.16 0.46 -0.58
CA LEU A 78 6.49 -0.54 0.42
C LEU A 78 7.99 -0.87 0.35
N ASN A 79 8.58 -1.26 1.48
CA ASN A 79 9.99 -1.64 1.52
C ASN A 79 10.29 -2.85 0.62
N PHE A 80 11.35 -2.72 -0.20
CA PHE A 80 11.83 -3.72 -1.14
C PHE A 80 13.34 -3.88 -1.03
N VAL A 81 13.79 -4.04 0.21
CA VAL A 81 15.21 -4.01 0.61
C VAL A 81 16.01 -5.12 -0.07
N GLY A 82 17.15 -4.74 -0.65
CA GLY A 82 18.05 -5.65 -1.34
C GLY A 82 17.66 -6.00 -2.78
N ASN A 83 16.45 -5.62 -3.23
CA ASN A 83 15.99 -5.82 -4.61
C ASN A 83 15.84 -4.50 -5.38
N ALA A 84 15.46 -3.40 -4.69
CA ALA A 84 15.30 -2.11 -5.33
C ALA A 84 16.64 -1.58 -5.85
N VAL A 85 16.68 -1.21 -7.13
CA VAL A 85 17.83 -0.58 -7.79
C VAL A 85 17.35 0.68 -8.50
N TYR A 86 18.08 1.78 -8.33
CA TYR A 86 17.83 3.05 -8.99
C TYR A 86 19.04 3.44 -9.84
N PHE A 87 18.81 4.21 -10.89
CA PHE A 87 19.76 4.42 -11.96
C PHE A 87 20.26 5.87 -12.03
N ASP A 88 21.27 6.12 -12.83
CA ASP A 88 21.66 7.45 -13.21
C ASP A 88 20.61 8.09 -14.13
N PRO A 89 20.48 9.43 -14.14
CA PRO A 89 19.57 10.13 -15.05
C PRO A 89 19.85 9.80 -16.52
N LYS A 90 18.79 9.59 -17.30
CA LYS A 90 18.81 9.33 -18.74
C LYS A 90 18.15 10.48 -19.49
N PRO A 91 18.84 11.10 -20.49
CA PRO A 91 18.32 12.30 -21.18
C PRO A 91 16.95 12.11 -21.88
N GLU A 92 16.67 10.89 -22.34
CA GLU A 92 15.44 10.53 -23.08
C GLU A 92 14.29 10.02 -22.18
N LYS A 93 14.46 10.05 -20.86
CA LYS A 93 13.49 9.53 -19.89
C LYS A 93 13.03 10.61 -18.91
N ASP A 94 11.85 10.39 -18.38
CA ASP A 94 11.32 11.12 -17.24
C ASP A 94 12.06 10.64 -15.97
N ASN A 95 13.05 11.43 -15.51
CA ASN A 95 13.91 11.08 -14.39
C ASN A 95 13.23 11.47 -13.07
N ILE A 96 12.78 10.49 -12.30
CA ILE A 96 12.03 10.67 -11.05
C ILE A 96 12.80 10.02 -9.91
N ALA A 97 13.04 10.74 -8.81
CA ALA A 97 13.55 10.14 -7.60
C ALA A 97 12.46 9.29 -6.93
N GLN A 98 12.86 8.25 -6.18
CA GLN A 98 11.90 7.31 -5.59
C GLN A 98 10.87 7.99 -4.67
N PHE A 99 11.25 9.07 -3.99
CA PHE A 99 10.34 9.82 -3.12
C PHE A 99 9.39 10.77 -3.90
N GLU A 100 9.70 11.04 -5.17
CA GLU A 100 8.91 11.88 -6.06
C GLU A 100 7.84 11.09 -6.83
N LEU A 101 7.94 9.75 -6.87
CA LEU A 101 7.07 8.93 -7.71
C LEU A 101 5.59 9.09 -7.33
N ILE A 102 5.27 9.08 -6.03
CA ILE A 102 3.88 9.23 -5.56
C ILE A 102 3.29 10.59 -5.98
N PRO A 103 3.89 11.74 -5.63
CA PRO A 103 3.33 13.02 -6.02
C PRO A 103 3.34 13.26 -7.54
N TRP A 104 4.33 12.72 -8.28
CA TRP A 104 4.35 12.83 -9.73
C TRP A 104 3.19 12.10 -10.39
N ILE A 105 3.02 10.80 -10.08
CA ILE A 105 1.94 9.98 -10.66
C ILE A 105 0.58 10.54 -10.26
N LEU A 106 0.36 10.80 -8.98
CA LEU A 106 -0.95 11.28 -8.51
C LEU A 106 -1.27 12.69 -8.96
N GLY A 107 -0.26 13.54 -9.13
CA GLY A 107 -0.44 14.90 -9.61
C GLY A 107 -0.76 14.99 -11.10
N THR A 108 -0.27 14.05 -11.91
CA THR A 108 -0.35 14.11 -13.37
C THR A 108 -1.29 13.08 -14.01
N CYS A 109 -1.66 12.01 -13.30
CA CYS A 109 -2.46 10.92 -13.84
C CYS A 109 -3.85 10.86 -13.14
N ALA A 110 -4.92 10.79 -13.93
CA ALA A 110 -6.28 10.63 -13.43
C ALA A 110 -6.71 9.16 -13.28
N SER A 111 -5.97 8.23 -13.88
CA SER A 111 -6.36 6.81 -13.95
C SER A 111 -5.16 5.88 -13.96
N LEU A 112 -5.41 4.60 -13.68
CA LEU A 112 -4.41 3.54 -13.79
C LEU A 112 -3.84 3.42 -15.21
N ALA A 113 -4.66 3.66 -16.23
CA ALA A 113 -4.23 3.63 -17.62
C ALA A 113 -3.20 4.73 -17.92
N GLU A 114 -3.46 5.96 -17.46
CA GLU A 114 -2.52 7.08 -17.59
C GLU A 114 -1.24 6.84 -16.77
N ALA A 115 -1.35 6.25 -15.57
CA ALA A 115 -0.21 5.87 -14.77
C ALA A 115 0.68 4.83 -15.48
N LYS A 116 0.11 3.81 -16.13
CA LYS A 116 0.85 2.82 -16.95
C LYS A 116 1.60 3.51 -18.09
N GLU A 117 0.95 4.44 -18.78
CA GLU A 117 1.58 5.20 -19.88
C GLU A 117 2.74 6.07 -19.34
N SER A 118 2.55 6.79 -18.25
CA SER A 118 3.61 7.59 -17.60
C SER A 118 4.79 6.71 -17.19
N LEU A 119 4.55 5.56 -16.54
CA LEU A 119 5.58 4.61 -16.10
C LEU A 119 6.45 4.08 -17.25
N SER A 120 5.94 3.98 -18.47
CA SER A 120 6.70 3.54 -19.64
C SER A 120 7.86 4.48 -20.00
N ARG A 121 7.77 5.75 -19.59
CA ARG A 121 8.78 6.79 -19.82
C ARG A 121 9.68 7.03 -18.62
N ILE A 122 9.28 6.61 -17.41
CA ILE A 122 10.00 6.89 -16.17
C ILE A 122 11.32 6.12 -16.10
N ASN A 123 12.32 6.79 -15.55
CA ASN A 123 13.56 6.22 -15.04
C ASN A 123 13.69 6.63 -13.57
N LEU A 124 13.67 5.65 -12.67
CA LEU A 124 13.85 5.91 -11.24
C LEU A 124 15.32 6.14 -10.93
N ILE A 125 15.62 7.34 -10.40
CA ILE A 125 16.99 7.80 -10.20
C ILE A 125 17.48 7.59 -8.76
N SER A 126 18.81 7.39 -8.66
CA SER A 126 19.53 7.14 -7.41
C SER A 126 19.89 8.45 -6.69
N THR A 127 18.86 9.23 -6.31
CA THR A 127 19.04 10.49 -5.59
C THR A 127 18.23 10.49 -4.30
N PRO A 128 18.87 10.64 -3.12
CA PRO A 128 18.15 10.73 -1.85
C PRO A 128 17.46 12.10 -1.71
N PHE A 129 16.42 12.18 -0.90
CA PHE A 129 15.75 13.46 -0.57
C PHE A 129 16.71 14.44 0.09
N LYS A 130 17.55 13.98 1.00
CA LYS A 130 18.64 14.73 1.63
C LYS A 130 19.91 13.89 1.64
N LYS A 131 21.09 14.54 1.55
CA LYS A 131 22.39 13.85 1.53
C LYS A 131 22.65 12.94 2.74
N ASN A 132 22.05 13.24 3.87
CA ASN A 132 22.19 12.47 5.12
C ASN A 132 21.09 11.45 5.34
N LEU A 133 20.12 11.31 4.42
CA LEU A 133 19.10 10.28 4.46
C LEU A 133 19.47 9.14 3.50
N PRO A 134 19.21 7.88 3.89
CA PRO A 134 19.40 6.76 2.98
C PRO A 134 18.39 6.81 1.84
N LEU A 135 18.74 6.20 0.71
CA LEU A 135 17.78 5.90 -0.34
C LEU A 135 16.74 4.91 0.18
N ALA A 136 15.48 5.27 0.14
CA ALA A 136 14.41 4.34 0.45
C ALA A 136 14.29 3.29 -0.65
N GLN A 137 14.52 2.03 -0.30
CA GLN A 137 14.42 0.89 -1.22
C GLN A 137 12.96 0.46 -1.28
N LEU A 138 12.25 0.90 -2.32
CA LEU A 138 10.79 0.74 -2.44
C LEU A 138 10.40 -0.01 -3.70
N HIS A 139 9.22 -0.61 -3.65
CA HIS A 139 8.36 -0.96 -4.76
C HIS A 139 6.94 -0.44 -4.49
N TRP A 140 6.08 -0.40 -5.50
CA TRP A 140 4.80 0.27 -5.37
C TRP A 140 3.66 -0.59 -5.89
N ILE A 141 2.49 -0.42 -5.27
CA ILE A 141 1.21 -0.80 -5.84
C ILE A 141 0.47 0.46 -6.25
N ILE A 142 -0.04 0.49 -7.47
CA ILE A 142 -0.86 1.59 -8.02
C ILE A 142 -2.19 0.99 -8.43
N ALA A 143 -3.30 1.61 -8.06
CA ALA A 143 -4.61 1.06 -8.33
C ALA A 143 -5.69 2.14 -8.42
N ASP A 144 -6.73 1.83 -9.19
CA ASP A 144 -8.02 2.50 -9.20
C ASP A 144 -9.14 1.46 -9.31
N ALA A 145 -10.39 1.88 -9.51
CA ALA A 145 -11.53 0.98 -9.63
C ALA A 145 -11.43 -0.01 -10.83
N SER A 146 -10.54 0.23 -11.80
CA SER A 146 -10.33 -0.66 -12.96
C SER A 146 -9.36 -1.82 -12.68
N GLY A 147 -8.54 -1.73 -11.62
CA GLY A 147 -7.58 -2.76 -11.27
C GLY A 147 -6.35 -2.26 -10.51
N ALA A 148 -5.31 -3.07 -10.48
CA ALA A 148 -4.06 -2.76 -9.81
C ALA A 148 -2.84 -3.22 -10.62
N ILE A 149 -1.71 -2.52 -10.43
CA ILE A 149 -0.38 -2.91 -10.92
C ILE A 149 0.63 -2.88 -9.78
N THR A 150 1.70 -3.64 -9.95
CA THR A 150 2.90 -3.57 -9.11
C THR A 150 4.06 -3.01 -9.92
N VAL A 151 4.79 -2.06 -9.34
CA VAL A 151 5.95 -1.40 -9.96
C VAL A 151 7.19 -1.74 -9.16
N GLU A 152 8.16 -2.37 -9.80
CA GLU A 152 9.45 -2.78 -9.22
C GLU A 152 10.61 -2.30 -10.07
N SER A 153 11.55 -1.59 -9.47
CA SER A 153 12.82 -1.21 -10.11
C SER A 153 13.92 -2.12 -9.59
N THR A 154 14.42 -2.99 -10.45
CA THR A 154 15.43 -4.01 -10.14
C THR A 154 16.68 -3.82 -11.02
N ALA A 155 17.71 -4.64 -10.84
CA ALA A 155 18.98 -4.49 -11.54
C ALA A 155 18.86 -4.53 -13.08
N ASP A 156 17.81 -5.16 -13.60
CA ASP A 156 17.51 -5.28 -15.03
C ASP A 156 16.49 -4.23 -15.55
N GLY A 157 16.03 -3.31 -14.68
CA GLY A 157 15.19 -2.18 -15.07
C GLY A 157 13.91 -1.98 -14.27
N LEU A 158 13.05 -1.12 -14.80
CA LEU A 158 11.71 -0.85 -14.23
C LEU A 158 10.71 -1.83 -14.82
N HIS A 159 10.03 -2.56 -13.94
CA HIS A 159 9.00 -3.55 -14.29
C HIS A 159 7.63 -3.08 -13.81
N VAL A 160 6.63 -3.27 -14.66
CA VAL A 160 5.22 -3.00 -14.35
C VAL A 160 4.44 -4.28 -14.57
N TYR A 161 3.94 -4.86 -13.49
CA TYR A 161 3.18 -6.11 -13.51
C TYR A 161 1.70 -5.84 -13.26
N ASP A 162 0.82 -6.47 -14.03
CA ASP A 162 -0.59 -6.53 -13.64
C ASP A 162 -0.72 -7.28 -12.32
N ASN A 163 -1.50 -6.72 -11.40
CA ASN A 163 -1.70 -7.30 -10.07
C ASN A 163 -3.16 -7.72 -9.86
N PRO A 164 -3.55 -8.91 -10.34
CA PRO A 164 -4.94 -9.36 -10.26
C PRO A 164 -5.41 -9.66 -8.84
N VAL A 165 -4.47 -9.83 -7.91
CA VAL A 165 -4.76 -10.06 -6.49
C VAL A 165 -5.06 -8.74 -5.78
N GLY A 166 -4.46 -7.63 -6.24
CA GLY A 166 -4.57 -6.32 -5.61
C GLY A 166 -3.99 -6.31 -4.19
N VAL A 167 -2.89 -7.03 -3.98
CA VAL A 167 -2.12 -7.10 -2.72
C VAL A 167 -0.64 -6.91 -3.04
N LEU A 168 0.08 -6.21 -2.19
CA LEU A 168 1.53 -6.12 -2.21
C LEU A 168 2.05 -6.16 -0.77
N THR A 169 3.16 -6.88 -0.56
CA THR A 169 3.87 -6.88 0.73
C THR A 169 5.30 -6.35 0.53
N ASN A 170 6.32 -7.15 0.83
CA ASN A 170 7.73 -6.77 0.65
C ASN A 170 8.42 -7.80 -0.26
N ASN A 171 9.65 -8.22 0.07
CA ASN A 171 10.35 -9.31 -0.62
C ASN A 171 9.60 -10.65 -0.51
N PRO A 172 9.73 -11.56 -1.48
CA PRO A 172 10.51 -11.46 -2.71
C PRO A 172 9.79 -10.63 -3.79
N PRO A 173 10.39 -10.49 -5.01
CA PRO A 173 9.74 -9.81 -6.15
C PRO A 173 8.34 -10.36 -6.45
N PHE A 174 7.46 -9.49 -6.92
CA PHE A 174 6.04 -9.76 -7.11
C PHE A 174 5.73 -11.02 -7.92
N PRO A 175 6.42 -11.34 -9.05
CA PRO A 175 6.17 -12.57 -9.77
C PRO A 175 6.41 -13.84 -8.95
N MET A 176 7.37 -13.80 -8.02
CA MET A 176 7.64 -14.92 -7.11
C MET A 176 6.53 -15.05 -6.05
N GLN A 177 6.02 -13.94 -5.54
CA GLN A 177 4.89 -13.95 -4.61
C GLN A 177 3.64 -14.52 -5.28
N MET A 178 3.35 -14.09 -6.52
CA MET A 178 2.25 -14.64 -7.32
C MET A 178 2.41 -16.15 -7.57
N PHE A 179 3.62 -16.58 -7.94
CA PHE A 179 3.91 -18.00 -8.13
C PHE A 179 3.67 -18.82 -6.85
N SER A 180 4.04 -18.27 -5.68
CA SER A 180 3.90 -18.95 -4.39
C SER A 180 2.45 -19.26 -4.02
N LEU A 181 1.46 -18.52 -4.54
CA LEU A 181 0.04 -18.78 -4.31
C LEU A 181 -0.41 -20.16 -4.79
N ASN A 182 0.32 -20.78 -5.75
CA ASN A 182 0.05 -22.16 -6.18
C ASN A 182 0.17 -23.18 -5.02
N ASN A 183 0.95 -22.89 -3.99
CA ASN A 183 1.08 -23.75 -2.82
C ASN A 183 -0.20 -23.79 -1.96
N TYR A 184 -1.12 -22.85 -2.18
CA TYR A 184 -2.32 -22.63 -1.37
C TYR A 184 -3.62 -22.95 -2.12
N LEU A 185 -3.56 -23.64 -3.25
CA LEU A 185 -4.73 -24.03 -4.06
C LEU A 185 -5.78 -24.86 -3.29
N HIS A 186 -5.37 -25.54 -2.22
CA HIS A 186 -6.25 -26.35 -1.37
C HIS A 186 -7.07 -25.53 -0.37
N LEU A 187 -6.71 -24.25 -0.16
CA LEU A 187 -7.41 -23.40 0.81
C LEU A 187 -8.83 -23.06 0.32
N SER A 188 -9.76 -23.07 1.25
CA SER A 188 -11.17 -22.79 0.99
C SER A 188 -11.87 -22.22 2.22
N PRO A 189 -12.86 -21.31 2.08
CA PRO A 189 -13.74 -20.94 3.19
C PRO A 189 -14.68 -22.07 3.60
N LYS A 190 -14.82 -23.12 2.78
CA LYS A 190 -15.69 -24.28 3.03
C LYS A 190 -14.96 -25.34 3.83
N GLN A 191 -15.73 -26.18 4.55
CA GLN A 191 -15.18 -27.35 5.21
C GLN A 191 -14.65 -28.36 4.18
N PRO A 192 -13.46 -28.95 4.42
CA PRO A 192 -12.88 -29.93 3.51
C PRO A 192 -13.62 -31.26 3.58
N ALA A 193 -13.71 -31.95 2.44
CA ALA A 193 -14.04 -33.39 2.39
C ALA A 193 -12.79 -34.23 2.68
N ASN A 194 -12.97 -35.45 3.11
CA ASN A 194 -11.87 -36.42 3.25
C ASN A 194 -11.34 -36.79 1.85
N THR A 195 -10.25 -36.18 1.44
CA THR A 195 -9.49 -36.51 0.21
C THR A 195 -8.16 -37.20 0.53
N PHE A 196 -7.86 -37.42 1.83
CA PHE A 196 -6.59 -38.00 2.26
C PHE A 196 -6.54 -39.51 1.95
N SER A 197 -7.60 -40.24 2.30
CA SER A 197 -7.72 -41.66 1.99
C SER A 197 -9.17 -42.11 2.11
N ASN A 198 -9.59 -42.98 1.21
CA ASN A 198 -10.90 -43.65 1.29
C ASN A 198 -10.92 -44.86 2.27
N GLN A 199 -9.74 -45.22 2.80
CA GLN A 199 -9.60 -46.30 3.78
C GLN A 199 -9.66 -45.82 5.23
N LEU A 200 -9.65 -44.48 5.44
CA LEU A 200 -9.69 -43.86 6.75
C LEU A 200 -10.95 -43.01 6.89
N ASP A 201 -11.69 -43.25 7.96
CA ASP A 201 -12.84 -42.42 8.32
C ASP A 201 -12.34 -41.15 9.04
N LEU A 202 -12.01 -40.13 8.25
CA LEU A 202 -11.57 -38.83 8.74
C LEU A 202 -12.68 -37.80 8.56
N SER A 203 -12.96 -37.06 9.62
CA SER A 203 -13.98 -36.02 9.63
C SER A 203 -13.47 -34.70 10.20
N THR A 204 -14.15 -33.61 9.85
CA THR A 204 -13.83 -32.30 10.41
C THR A 204 -14.24 -32.24 11.89
N TYR A 205 -13.34 -31.72 12.75
CA TYR A 205 -13.56 -31.57 14.19
C TYR A 205 -13.87 -30.14 14.62
N SER A 206 -13.71 -29.16 13.72
CA SER A 206 -14.03 -27.75 13.99
C SER A 206 -14.43 -27.02 12.71
N ARG A 207 -15.03 -25.83 12.84
CA ARG A 207 -15.25 -24.92 11.71
C ARG A 207 -13.93 -24.27 11.28
N GLY A 208 -13.85 -23.80 10.01
CA GLY A 208 -12.70 -23.11 9.48
C GLY A 208 -11.55 -24.02 9.00
N MET A 209 -11.73 -25.35 9.03
CA MET A 209 -10.68 -26.31 8.63
C MET A 209 -10.29 -26.23 7.14
N GLY A 210 -11.11 -25.60 6.29
CA GLY A 210 -10.71 -25.32 4.91
C GLY A 210 -9.53 -24.32 4.80
N GLY A 211 -9.23 -23.57 5.86
CA GLY A 211 -8.07 -22.70 5.98
C GLY A 211 -6.81 -23.35 6.57
N LEU A 212 -6.82 -24.68 6.80
CA LEU A 212 -5.62 -25.37 7.31
C LEU A 212 -4.45 -25.22 6.33
N GLY A 213 -3.32 -24.72 6.86
CA GLY A 213 -2.13 -24.41 6.05
C GLY A 213 -2.07 -22.95 5.59
N LEU A 214 -3.09 -22.12 5.87
CA LEU A 214 -2.96 -20.67 5.70
C LEU A 214 -1.84 -20.17 6.62
N PRO A 215 -0.77 -19.51 6.08
CA PRO A 215 0.37 -19.14 6.89
C PRO A 215 0.00 -18.12 7.96
N GLY A 216 0.59 -18.25 9.15
CA GLY A 216 0.30 -17.42 10.32
C GLY A 216 1.45 -16.56 10.79
N ASP A 217 2.65 -16.77 10.23
CA ASP A 217 3.82 -15.97 10.56
C ASP A 217 3.80 -14.58 9.89
N LEU A 218 4.68 -13.69 10.35
CA LEU A 218 4.73 -12.30 9.94
C LEU A 218 5.65 -12.05 8.73
N SER A 219 6.24 -13.09 8.11
CA SER A 219 7.07 -12.91 6.92
C SER A 219 6.27 -12.33 5.75
N SER A 220 6.95 -11.66 4.85
CA SER A 220 6.33 -10.98 3.70
C SER A 220 5.51 -11.95 2.84
N ALA A 221 6.06 -13.11 2.50
CA ALA A 221 5.38 -14.10 1.67
C ALA A 221 4.13 -14.69 2.36
N SER A 222 4.19 -14.90 3.67
CA SER A 222 3.08 -15.38 4.48
C SER A 222 1.97 -14.34 4.58
N ARG A 223 2.31 -13.07 4.80
CA ARG A 223 1.35 -11.96 4.81
C ARG A 223 0.69 -11.79 3.44
N PHE A 224 1.46 -11.92 2.34
CA PHE A 224 0.91 -11.86 0.99
C PHE A 224 -0.14 -12.95 0.77
N ALA A 225 0.19 -14.22 1.04
CA ALA A 225 -0.74 -15.34 0.87
C ALA A 225 -1.97 -15.18 1.77
N ARG A 226 -1.78 -14.76 3.03
CA ARG A 226 -2.88 -14.56 3.99
C ARG A 226 -3.83 -13.46 3.54
N VAL A 227 -3.32 -12.27 3.22
CA VAL A 227 -4.17 -11.15 2.78
C VAL A 227 -4.84 -11.46 1.44
N ALA A 228 -4.14 -12.12 0.51
CA ALA A 228 -4.72 -12.59 -0.73
C ALA A 228 -5.93 -13.50 -0.48
N PHE A 229 -5.77 -14.52 0.37
CA PHE A 229 -6.86 -15.44 0.71
C PHE A 229 -8.02 -14.74 1.42
N VAL A 230 -7.72 -13.95 2.47
CA VAL A 230 -8.74 -13.22 3.23
C VAL A 230 -9.52 -12.28 2.33
N LYS A 231 -8.81 -11.44 1.55
CA LYS A 231 -9.43 -10.48 0.62
C LYS A 231 -10.33 -11.15 -0.41
N GLN A 232 -9.86 -12.23 -1.06
CA GLN A 232 -10.61 -12.89 -2.13
C GLN A 232 -11.87 -13.63 -1.62
N ASN A 233 -11.91 -13.94 -0.33
CA ASN A 233 -13.06 -14.60 0.31
C ASN A 233 -13.87 -13.68 1.21
N SER A 234 -13.46 -12.42 1.37
CA SER A 234 -14.19 -11.42 2.17
C SER A 234 -15.50 -11.02 1.51
N ILE A 235 -16.53 -10.88 2.33
CA ILE A 235 -17.85 -10.41 1.94
C ILE A 235 -18.21 -9.23 2.84
N SER A 236 -18.66 -8.12 2.26
CA SER A 236 -19.25 -7.01 2.99
C SER A 236 -20.59 -6.60 2.37
N GLY A 237 -21.36 -5.78 3.08
CA GLY A 237 -22.46 -5.02 2.48
C GLY A 237 -21.93 -3.92 1.55
N ASN A 238 -22.87 -3.14 0.98
CA ASN A 238 -22.56 -2.09 0.01
C ASN A 238 -22.45 -0.69 0.65
N SER A 239 -22.72 -0.55 1.93
CA SER A 239 -22.53 0.73 2.62
C SER A 239 -21.04 1.00 2.84
N GLU A 240 -20.67 2.27 2.89
CA GLU A 240 -19.31 2.69 3.19
C GLU A 240 -18.83 2.14 4.55
N THR A 241 -19.66 2.24 5.59
CA THR A 241 -19.33 1.74 6.93
C THR A 241 -19.00 0.24 6.92
N GLU A 242 -19.82 -0.59 6.24
CA GLU A 242 -19.58 -2.03 6.12
C GLU A 242 -18.29 -2.32 5.34
N SER A 243 -18.06 -1.59 4.24
CA SER A 243 -16.91 -1.76 3.38
C SER A 243 -15.60 -1.37 4.09
N VAL A 244 -15.58 -0.23 4.78
CA VAL A 244 -14.45 0.24 5.58
C VAL A 244 -14.16 -0.75 6.71
N SER A 245 -15.18 -1.17 7.45
CA SER A 245 -15.02 -2.18 8.51
C SER A 245 -14.40 -3.47 7.95
N GLN A 246 -14.93 -4.00 6.84
CA GLN A 246 -14.39 -5.21 6.21
C GLN A 246 -12.97 -5.02 5.72
N PHE A 247 -12.61 -3.84 5.20
CA PHE A 247 -11.24 -3.55 4.77
C PHE A 247 -10.25 -3.63 5.93
N PHE A 248 -10.60 -3.05 7.10
CA PHE A 248 -9.77 -3.18 8.30
C PHE A 248 -9.65 -4.64 8.75
N HIS A 249 -10.71 -5.45 8.69
CA HIS A 249 -10.61 -6.89 8.98
C HIS A 249 -9.65 -7.63 8.03
N ILE A 250 -9.58 -7.23 6.75
CA ILE A 250 -8.62 -7.81 5.79
C ILE A 250 -7.20 -7.51 6.24
N LEU A 251 -6.85 -6.25 6.50
CA LEU A 251 -5.48 -5.86 6.86
C LEU A 251 -5.10 -6.25 8.29
N ASN A 252 -6.02 -6.21 9.26
CA ASN A 252 -5.77 -6.64 10.64
C ASN A 252 -5.42 -8.15 10.73
N SER A 253 -5.69 -8.91 9.67
CA SER A 253 -5.26 -10.32 9.61
C SER A 253 -3.73 -10.47 9.61
N VAL A 254 -2.98 -9.39 9.38
CA VAL A 254 -1.51 -9.35 9.31
C VAL A 254 -0.89 -8.26 10.18
N ASP A 255 -1.63 -7.75 11.16
CA ASP A 255 -1.10 -6.81 12.14
C ASP A 255 0.12 -7.38 12.86
N GLN A 256 1.13 -6.53 13.06
CA GLN A 256 2.36 -6.90 13.75
C GLN A 256 2.32 -6.42 15.21
N GLN A 257 2.32 -7.40 16.11
CA GLN A 257 2.24 -7.16 17.54
C GLN A 257 3.64 -6.94 18.12
N ARG A 258 3.76 -6.02 19.09
CA ARG A 258 5.02 -5.76 19.81
C ARG A 258 5.55 -7.04 20.44
N GLY A 259 6.81 -7.35 20.18
CA GLY A 259 7.47 -8.54 20.68
C GLY A 259 7.48 -9.73 19.73
N CYS A 260 6.68 -9.71 18.64
CA CYS A 260 6.58 -10.83 17.70
C CYS A 260 7.53 -10.73 16.49
N CYS A 261 8.10 -9.55 16.22
CA CYS A 261 9.08 -9.32 15.17
C CYS A 261 10.20 -8.43 15.67
N GLU A 262 11.30 -9.03 16.14
CA GLU A 262 12.48 -8.30 16.60
C GLU A 262 13.38 -7.99 15.40
N VAL A 263 13.76 -6.71 15.24
CA VAL A 263 14.62 -6.21 14.16
C VAL A 263 16.03 -5.90 14.63
N ALA A 264 16.18 -5.60 15.92
CA ALA A 264 17.46 -5.43 16.62
C ALA A 264 17.21 -5.65 18.12
N ASP A 265 18.27 -5.78 18.92
CA ASP A 265 18.17 -6.01 20.37
C ASP A 265 17.20 -5.02 21.03
N GLY A 266 16.09 -5.53 21.54
CA GLY A 266 15.02 -4.76 22.18
C GLY A 266 14.20 -3.84 21.27
N LYS A 267 14.34 -3.93 19.94
CA LYS A 267 13.56 -3.17 18.96
C LYS A 267 12.64 -4.09 18.18
N TYR A 268 11.37 -3.76 18.20
CA TYR A 268 10.32 -4.56 17.59
C TYR A 268 9.63 -3.79 16.49
N GLU A 269 9.41 -4.46 15.36
CA GLU A 269 8.51 -3.96 14.33
C GLU A 269 7.06 -4.15 14.79
N ILE A 270 6.25 -3.10 14.64
CA ILE A 270 4.82 -3.09 14.95
C ILE A 270 4.05 -2.41 13.83
N THR A 271 2.78 -2.71 13.69
CA THR A 271 1.91 -1.96 12.79
C THR A 271 1.61 -0.59 13.39
N LEU A 272 2.39 0.43 12.99
CA LEU A 272 2.24 1.81 13.48
C LEU A 272 0.85 2.36 13.19
N TYR A 273 0.36 2.13 11.96
CA TYR A 273 -1.00 2.44 11.55
C TYR A 273 -1.48 1.48 10.46
N THR A 274 -2.80 1.37 10.37
CA THR A 274 -3.49 0.78 9.23
C THR A 274 -4.34 1.85 8.59
N SER A 275 -4.25 2.01 7.26
CA SER A 275 -5.05 2.95 6.48
C SER A 275 -6.06 2.24 5.58
N CYS A 276 -7.14 2.96 5.27
CA CYS A 276 -8.14 2.61 4.27
C CYS A 276 -8.65 3.90 3.64
N CYS A 277 -8.37 4.15 2.38
CA CYS A 277 -8.96 5.25 1.66
C CYS A 277 -10.17 4.78 0.85
N ASN A 278 -11.34 5.39 1.04
CA ASN A 278 -12.39 5.36 0.05
C ASN A 278 -11.96 6.30 -1.09
N ALA A 279 -11.28 5.75 -2.08
CA ALA A 279 -10.71 6.53 -3.17
C ALA A 279 -11.79 7.12 -4.10
N THR A 280 -13.00 6.54 -4.12
CA THR A 280 -14.15 7.09 -4.84
C THR A 280 -14.67 8.38 -4.21
N GLN A 281 -14.64 8.46 -2.87
CA GLN A 281 -15.17 9.59 -2.11
C GLN A 281 -14.09 10.54 -1.58
N GLY A 282 -12.80 10.18 -1.68
CA GLY A 282 -11.70 10.98 -1.15
C GLY A 282 -11.66 11.04 0.39
N ILE A 283 -12.07 9.98 1.07
CA ILE A 283 -12.08 9.91 2.54
C ILE A 283 -11.02 8.93 3.00
N TYR A 284 -10.08 9.41 3.79
CA TYR A 284 -8.97 8.64 4.34
C TYR A 284 -9.28 8.20 5.78
N TYR A 285 -9.47 6.89 5.97
CA TYR A 285 -9.69 6.24 7.27
C TYR A 285 -8.40 5.63 7.79
N TYR A 286 -8.21 5.64 9.12
CA TYR A 286 -7.03 5.02 9.73
C TYR A 286 -7.30 4.57 11.17
N THR A 287 -6.49 3.63 11.63
CA THR A 287 -6.27 3.27 13.03
C THR A 287 -4.77 3.37 13.33
N THR A 288 -4.39 3.52 14.60
CA THR A 288 -2.99 3.48 15.04
C THR A 288 -2.78 2.31 16.00
N TYR A 289 -1.51 1.98 16.29
CA TYR A 289 -1.19 0.87 17.21
C TYR A 289 -1.85 1.04 18.58
N ASP A 290 -1.87 2.28 19.10
CA ASP A 290 -2.41 2.58 20.43
C ASP A 290 -3.90 3.00 20.40
N ASN A 291 -4.48 3.22 19.22
CA ASN A 291 -5.88 3.57 19.05
C ASN A 291 -6.54 2.77 17.90
N HIS A 292 -7.35 1.81 18.28
CA HIS A 292 -8.09 0.95 17.33
C HIS A 292 -9.41 1.57 16.85
N GLN A 293 -9.76 2.76 17.33
CA GLN A 293 -10.93 3.49 16.79
C GLN A 293 -10.62 3.99 15.39
N ILE A 294 -11.49 3.70 14.43
CA ILE A 294 -11.36 4.20 13.07
C ILE A 294 -11.61 5.70 13.08
N SER A 295 -10.57 6.45 12.72
CA SER A 295 -10.60 7.90 12.51
C SER A 295 -10.66 8.20 11.02
N ALA A 296 -11.14 9.39 10.63
CA ALA A 296 -11.30 9.76 9.23
C ALA A 296 -10.91 11.21 8.96
N VAL A 297 -10.33 11.46 7.79
CA VAL A 297 -10.12 12.79 7.20
C VAL A 297 -10.75 12.78 5.81
N ASP A 298 -11.67 13.71 5.55
CA ASP A 298 -12.33 13.88 4.26
C ASP A 298 -11.64 15.06 3.54
N MET A 299 -10.97 14.75 2.41
CA MET A 299 -10.24 15.78 1.66
C MET A 299 -11.15 16.87 1.11
N HIS A 300 -12.43 16.58 0.83
CA HIS A 300 -13.37 17.54 0.27
C HIS A 300 -13.90 18.56 1.31
N ARG A 301 -13.58 18.38 2.59
CA ARG A 301 -13.81 19.39 3.62
C ARG A 301 -12.69 20.43 3.70
N GLU A 302 -11.61 20.22 2.98
CA GLU A 302 -10.46 21.12 2.92
C GLU A 302 -10.53 22.04 1.69
N ASN A 303 -9.77 23.15 1.73
CA ASN A 303 -9.63 24.03 0.56
C ASN A 303 -8.71 23.36 -0.48
N LEU A 304 -9.30 22.62 -1.41
CA LEU A 304 -8.55 21.93 -2.46
C LEU A 304 -7.95 22.86 -3.52
N ASP A 305 -8.33 24.12 -3.56
CA ASP A 305 -7.73 25.14 -4.46
C ASP A 305 -6.69 26.02 -3.75
N GLY A 306 -6.30 25.64 -2.53
CA GLY A 306 -5.25 26.30 -1.77
C GLY A 306 -3.84 26.03 -2.31
N GLU A 307 -2.85 26.70 -1.71
CA GLU A 307 -1.43 26.62 -2.06
C GLU A 307 -0.56 26.02 -0.93
N THR A 308 -1.18 25.61 0.18
CA THR A 308 -0.47 25.11 1.38
C THR A 308 -1.00 23.76 1.83
N LEU A 309 -0.10 22.91 2.31
CA LEU A 309 -0.46 21.61 2.87
C LEU A 309 -1.42 21.76 4.06
N ARG A 310 -2.32 20.80 4.20
CA ARG A 310 -3.15 20.60 5.38
C ARG A 310 -2.75 19.29 6.04
N CYS A 311 -2.17 19.39 7.23
CA CYS A 311 -1.63 18.27 7.97
C CYS A 311 -2.44 18.01 9.24
N PHE A 312 -2.74 16.74 9.49
CA PHE A 312 -3.49 16.27 10.67
C PHE A 312 -2.64 15.24 11.39
N ALA A 313 -2.35 15.49 12.66
CA ALA A 313 -1.69 14.48 13.48
C ALA A 313 -2.62 13.27 13.67
N PRO A 314 -2.10 12.04 13.58
CA PRO A 314 -2.88 10.86 13.89
C PRO A 314 -3.42 10.91 15.33
N VAL A 315 -4.67 10.46 15.51
CA VAL A 315 -5.25 10.31 16.84
C VAL A 315 -4.60 9.11 17.50
N THR A 316 -3.84 9.37 18.55
CA THR A 316 -3.27 8.36 19.46
C THR A 316 -4.14 8.23 20.69
N GLY A 317 -4.19 7.05 21.33
CA GLY A 317 -5.00 6.79 22.51
C GLY A 317 -4.59 7.60 23.75
#